data_230c90d5dc6a4d0f9131736d50676d65
#
_entry.id   230c90d5dc6a4d0f9131736d50676d65
#
_cell.length_a   1.000
_cell.length_b   1.000
_cell.length_c   1.000
_cell.angle_alpha   90.00
_cell.angle_beta   90.00
_cell.angle_gamma   90.00
#
_symmetry.space_group_name_H-M   'P 1'
#
loop_
_entity.id
_entity.type
_entity.pdbx_description
1 polymer ?
#
loop_
_entity_poly.entity_id
_entity_poly.type
_entity_poly.pdbx_seq_one_letter_code
_entity_poly.pdbx_strand_id
1 'polypeptide(L)'
;TIVMVHAYRLLVKTMKEKGMNYPLHLGVTEAGDGEDGRIKSAVGIGALLEDGLGDTIRVSLTEDPEFEIPVAAKLAQKYENILINQLNYTSNQKLDYYHYNKRKTNTINNIGGSNHSIVFGDLSKKNNIVATNLFDLGYSYSKTLDKWTIFDQAIDYLYTGKQEITFNIP
;
A
#
# COMPACT_ATOMS: atom_id res chain seq x y z
N THR A 1 4.46 -7.75 7.74
CA THR A 1 5.11 -7.15 6.56
C THR A 1 6.27 -6.23 6.94
N ILE A 2 6.06 -5.21 7.81
CA ILE A 2 7.11 -4.24 8.17
C ILE A 2 8.31 -4.90 8.86
N VAL A 3 8.09 -5.84 9.76
CA VAL A 3 9.15 -6.58 10.46
C VAL A 3 10.02 -7.36 9.47
N MET A 4 9.40 -7.99 8.47
CA MET A 4 10.11 -8.71 7.41
C MET A 4 11.00 -7.77 6.61
N VAL A 5 10.51 -6.62 6.18
CA VAL A 5 11.31 -5.63 5.43
C VAL A 5 12.52 -5.17 6.25
N HIS A 6 12.32 -4.86 7.53
CA HIS A 6 13.42 -4.47 8.42
C HIS A 6 14.43 -5.60 8.66
N ALA A 7 13.96 -6.86 8.77
CA ALA A 7 14.83 -8.01 8.93
C ALA A 7 15.76 -8.20 7.73
N TYR A 8 15.24 -8.10 6.50
CA TYR A 8 16.06 -8.18 5.30
C TYR A 8 17.06 -7.03 5.18
N ARG A 9 16.65 -5.80 5.48
CA ARG A 9 17.56 -4.65 5.51
C ARG A 9 18.69 -4.83 6.52
N LEU A 10 18.37 -5.31 7.72
CA LEU A 10 19.37 -5.63 8.74
C LEU A 10 20.27 -6.77 8.31
N LEU A 11 19.72 -7.83 7.70
CA LEU A 11 20.50 -8.96 7.17
C LEU A 11 21.52 -8.47 6.15
N VAL A 12 21.09 -7.68 5.15
CA VAL A 12 21.98 -7.13 4.11
C VAL A 12 23.07 -6.26 4.72
N LYS A 13 22.73 -5.39 5.67
CA LYS A 13 23.71 -4.58 6.39
C LYS A 13 24.75 -5.46 7.05
N THR A 14 24.31 -6.48 7.80
CA THR A 14 25.20 -7.40 8.51
C THR A 14 26.07 -8.24 7.55
N MET A 15 25.49 -8.68 6.43
CA MET A 15 26.24 -9.38 5.38
C MET A 15 27.35 -8.50 4.81
N LYS A 16 27.04 -7.26 4.45
CA LYS A 16 28.04 -6.28 3.96
C LYS A 16 29.17 -6.05 4.96
N GLU A 17 28.86 -5.88 6.24
CA GLU A 17 29.84 -5.71 7.30
C GLU A 17 30.77 -6.94 7.46
N LYS A 18 30.27 -8.12 7.11
CA LYS A 18 31.03 -9.40 7.16
C LYS A 18 31.66 -9.80 5.82
N GLY A 19 31.59 -8.96 4.79
CA GLY A 19 32.09 -9.28 3.45
C GLY A 19 31.32 -10.42 2.74
N MET A 20 30.07 -10.64 3.12
CA MET A 20 29.19 -11.65 2.52
C MET A 20 28.30 -11.01 1.45
N ASN A 21 28.04 -11.77 0.37
CA ASN A 21 27.15 -11.32 -0.71
C ASN A 21 26.35 -12.54 -1.27
N TYR A 22 25.44 -13.05 -0.45
CA TYR A 22 24.58 -14.15 -0.85
C TYR A 22 23.30 -13.65 -1.49
N PRO A 23 22.74 -14.38 -2.49
CA PRO A 23 21.46 -14.05 -3.08
C PRO A 23 20.34 -14.15 -2.04
N LEU A 24 19.33 -13.27 -2.18
CA LEU A 24 18.21 -13.17 -1.27
C LEU A 24 16.92 -13.68 -1.92
N HIS A 25 16.22 -14.54 -1.20
CA HIS A 25 14.87 -14.97 -1.54
C HIS A 25 13.85 -14.18 -0.72
N LEU A 26 13.05 -13.35 -1.36
CA LEU A 26 12.06 -12.52 -0.69
C LEU A 26 10.70 -13.20 -0.66
N GLY A 27 10.00 -13.10 0.47
CA GLY A 27 8.65 -13.59 0.58
C GLY A 27 7.88 -12.96 1.74
N VAL A 28 6.58 -12.78 1.55
CA VAL A 28 5.63 -12.50 2.63
C VAL A 28 4.82 -13.77 2.82
N THR A 29 5.12 -14.52 3.86
CA THR A 29 4.43 -15.77 4.18
C THR A 29 3.07 -15.45 4.79
N GLU A 30 2.05 -16.20 4.39
CA GLU A 30 0.68 -16.07 4.90
C GLU A 30 0.14 -14.62 4.74
N ALA A 31 0.30 -14.05 3.56
CA ALA A 31 -0.15 -12.70 3.27
C ALA A 31 -1.68 -12.54 3.38
N GLY A 32 -2.43 -13.60 3.28
CA GLY A 32 -3.89 -13.64 3.23
C GLY A 32 -4.43 -13.96 1.85
N ASP A 33 -5.73 -13.84 1.67
CA ASP A 33 -6.41 -14.12 0.41
C ASP A 33 -6.78 -12.82 -0.33
N GLY A 34 -7.28 -12.99 -1.53
CA GLY A 34 -7.85 -11.92 -2.34
C GLY A 34 -6.91 -10.74 -2.53
N GLU A 35 -7.48 -9.56 -2.53
CA GLU A 35 -6.77 -8.31 -2.76
C GLU A 35 -5.82 -7.94 -1.60
N ASP A 36 -6.22 -8.22 -0.37
CA ASP A 36 -5.41 -7.91 0.82
C ASP A 36 -4.07 -8.65 0.81
N GLY A 37 -4.07 -9.95 0.48
CA GLY A 37 -2.85 -10.74 0.33
C GLY A 37 -1.95 -10.23 -0.79
N ARG A 38 -2.54 -9.81 -1.91
CA ARG A 38 -1.82 -9.20 -3.04
C ARG A 38 -1.16 -7.88 -2.65
N ILE A 39 -1.89 -7.01 -1.95
CA ILE A 39 -1.38 -5.72 -1.47
C ILE A 39 -0.24 -5.93 -0.46
N LYS A 40 -0.40 -6.83 0.50
CA LYS A 40 0.65 -7.13 1.50
C LYS A 40 1.92 -7.66 0.84
N SER A 41 1.78 -8.54 -0.14
CA SER A 41 2.90 -9.07 -0.92
C SER A 41 3.59 -7.97 -1.73
N ALA A 42 2.80 -7.13 -2.41
CA ALA A 42 3.32 -6.01 -3.19
C ALA A 42 4.08 -4.99 -2.32
N VAL A 43 3.53 -4.64 -1.16
CA VAL A 43 4.18 -3.69 -0.23
C VAL A 43 5.44 -4.30 0.38
N GLY A 44 5.39 -5.54 0.86
CA GLY A 44 6.53 -6.17 1.53
C GLY A 44 7.68 -6.48 0.58
N ILE A 45 7.42 -7.21 -0.48
CA ILE A 45 8.43 -7.58 -1.48
C ILE A 45 8.84 -6.35 -2.29
N GLY A 46 7.87 -5.53 -2.71
CA GLY A 46 8.12 -4.33 -3.51
C GLY A 46 9.03 -3.33 -2.80
N ALA A 47 8.87 -3.11 -1.49
CA ALA A 47 9.75 -2.22 -0.72
C ALA A 47 11.22 -2.66 -0.77
N LEU A 48 11.49 -3.96 -0.77
CA LEU A 48 12.85 -4.49 -0.86
C LEU A 48 13.38 -4.42 -2.31
N LEU A 49 12.55 -4.71 -3.30
CA LEU A 49 12.92 -4.56 -4.72
C LEU A 49 13.22 -3.08 -5.07
N GLU A 50 12.49 -2.12 -4.50
CA GLU A 50 12.80 -0.67 -4.62
C GLU A 50 14.17 -0.32 -4.02
N ASP A 51 14.59 -1.02 -2.95
CA ASP A 51 15.92 -0.87 -2.36
C ASP A 51 17.02 -1.58 -3.21
N GLY A 52 16.66 -2.26 -4.30
CA GLY A 52 17.57 -3.08 -5.10
C GLY A 52 17.94 -4.40 -4.43
N LEU A 53 17.13 -4.90 -3.52
CA LEU A 53 17.32 -6.15 -2.80
C LEU A 53 16.35 -7.21 -3.31
N GLY A 54 16.87 -8.42 -3.52
CA GLY A 54 16.10 -9.60 -3.89
C GLY A 54 16.49 -10.16 -5.26
N ASP A 55 16.80 -11.44 -5.26
CA ASP A 55 17.21 -12.19 -6.45
C ASP A 55 16.09 -13.14 -6.90
N THR A 56 15.29 -13.60 -5.97
CA THR A 56 14.08 -14.39 -6.22
C THR A 56 12.96 -13.95 -5.27
N ILE A 57 11.71 -14.14 -5.70
CA ILE A 57 10.54 -13.79 -4.89
C ILE A 57 9.58 -14.98 -4.77
N ARG A 58 8.85 -15.02 -3.66
CA ARG A 58 7.71 -15.89 -3.44
C ARG A 58 6.52 -15.09 -2.97
N VAL A 59 5.42 -15.18 -3.70
CA VAL A 59 4.10 -14.77 -3.23
C VAL A 59 3.45 -15.98 -2.56
N SER A 60 2.83 -15.79 -1.42
CA SER A 60 2.11 -16.84 -0.68
C SER A 60 0.74 -16.31 -0.25
N LEU A 61 -0.29 -16.79 -0.93
CA LEU A 61 -1.68 -16.42 -0.69
C LEU A 61 -2.43 -17.61 -0.07
N THR A 62 -3.60 -17.33 0.50
CA THR A 62 -4.53 -18.38 0.97
C THR A 62 -5.46 -18.76 -0.21
N GLU A 63 -4.87 -19.03 -1.37
CA GLU A 63 -5.55 -19.38 -2.62
C GLU A 63 -4.83 -20.56 -3.29
N ASP A 64 -5.40 -21.10 -4.37
CA ASP A 64 -4.72 -22.14 -5.15
C ASP A 64 -3.44 -21.58 -5.76
N PRO A 65 -2.34 -22.38 -5.78
CA PRO A 65 -0.99 -21.91 -6.16
C PRO A 65 -0.90 -21.25 -7.54
N GLU A 66 -1.77 -21.64 -8.48
CA GLU A 66 -1.80 -21.04 -9.82
C GLU A 66 -2.17 -19.54 -9.80
N PHE A 67 -2.89 -19.05 -8.79
CA PHE A 67 -3.22 -17.63 -8.64
C PHE A 67 -2.06 -16.79 -8.08
N GLU A 68 -1.07 -17.41 -7.46
CA GLU A 68 0.13 -16.73 -6.96
C GLU A 68 1.07 -16.32 -8.11
N ILE A 69 1.17 -17.15 -9.18
CA ILE A 69 2.09 -16.94 -10.29
C ILE A 69 1.88 -15.60 -11.01
N PRO A 70 0.65 -15.21 -11.41
CA PRO A 70 0.42 -13.91 -12.05
C PRO A 70 0.77 -12.72 -11.17
N VAL A 71 0.57 -12.83 -9.85
CA VAL A 71 0.90 -11.78 -8.88
C VAL A 71 2.41 -11.62 -8.77
N ALA A 72 3.13 -12.73 -8.63
CA ALA A 72 4.58 -12.74 -8.58
C ALA A 72 5.20 -12.21 -9.89
N ALA A 73 4.68 -12.64 -11.04
CA ALA A 73 5.13 -12.17 -12.35
C ALA A 73 4.95 -10.66 -12.54
N LYS A 74 3.77 -10.12 -12.22
CA LYS A 74 3.51 -8.68 -12.28
C LYS A 74 4.42 -7.87 -11.36
N LEU A 75 4.70 -8.41 -10.18
CA LEU A 75 5.59 -7.75 -9.23
C LEU A 75 7.03 -7.74 -9.73
N ALA A 76 7.54 -8.86 -10.26
CA ALA A 76 8.87 -8.95 -10.83
C ALA A 76 9.03 -8.03 -12.06
N GLN A 77 8.09 -8.09 -13.02
CA GLN A 77 8.11 -7.28 -14.25
C GLN A 77 8.20 -5.77 -13.99
N LYS A 78 7.61 -5.29 -12.89
CA LYS A 78 7.72 -3.87 -12.52
C LYS A 78 9.18 -3.43 -12.34
N TYR A 79 10.05 -4.34 -11.92
CA TYR A 79 11.44 -4.03 -11.58
C TYR A 79 12.47 -4.53 -12.60
N GLU A 80 12.10 -5.40 -13.54
CA GLU A 80 13.00 -5.94 -14.59
C GLU A 80 13.55 -4.86 -15.54
N ASN A 81 12.79 -3.80 -15.79
CA ASN A 81 13.11 -2.74 -16.74
C ASN A 81 13.38 -1.38 -16.10
N ILE A 82 13.60 -1.35 -14.80
CA ILE A 82 14.07 -0.12 -14.18
C ILE A 82 15.51 0.12 -14.63
N LEU A 83 15.64 0.80 -15.77
CA LEU A 83 16.87 1.52 -16.07
C LEU A 83 17.08 2.45 -14.89
N ILE A 84 18.10 2.14 -14.08
CA ILE A 84 18.61 3.05 -13.07
C ILE A 84 19.17 4.24 -13.87
N ASN A 85 18.29 5.11 -14.32
CA ASN A 85 18.68 6.46 -14.61
C ASN A 85 19.27 6.93 -13.30
N GLN A 86 20.58 7.13 -13.28
CA GLN A 86 21.31 7.71 -12.17
C GLN A 86 20.71 9.09 -11.89
N LEU A 87 19.58 9.09 -11.21
CA LEU A 87 19.09 10.28 -10.55
C LEU A 87 20.11 10.52 -9.45
N ASN A 88 21.01 11.47 -9.67
CA ASN A 88 21.94 11.96 -8.66
C ASN A 88 21.13 12.67 -7.56
N TYR A 89 20.37 11.88 -6.80
CA TYR A 89 19.73 12.34 -5.58
C TYR A 89 20.79 12.34 -4.48
N THR A 90 21.38 13.48 -4.26
CA THR A 90 22.07 13.73 -3.00
C THR A 90 21.03 14.04 -1.93
N SER A 91 20.45 12.99 -1.33
CA SER A 91 19.64 13.15 -0.13
C SER A 91 20.57 13.40 1.04
N ASN A 92 20.59 14.62 1.56
CA ASN A 92 21.26 14.95 2.81
C ASN A 92 20.49 14.46 4.06
N GLN A 93 19.34 13.82 3.89
CA GLN A 93 18.56 13.23 4.98
C GLN A 93 19.05 11.81 5.24
N LYS A 94 19.59 11.59 6.43
CA LYS A 94 19.79 10.24 6.98
C LYS A 94 18.41 9.68 7.33
N LEU A 95 17.88 8.82 6.45
CA LEU A 95 16.67 8.06 6.74
C LEU A 95 17.02 7.01 7.80
N ASP A 96 16.38 7.08 8.95
CA ASP A 96 16.44 6.02 9.96
C ASP A 96 15.33 5.01 9.64
N TYR A 97 15.70 3.88 9.06
CA TYR A 97 14.76 2.83 8.67
C TYR A 97 14.15 2.07 9.85
N TYR A 98 14.70 2.24 11.05
CA TYR A 98 14.27 1.51 12.24
C TYR A 98 13.40 2.34 13.17
N HIS A 99 13.49 3.67 13.09
CA HIS A 99 12.70 4.59 13.89
C HIS A 99 11.87 5.50 12.99
N TYR A 100 10.59 5.19 12.90
CA TYR A 100 9.67 6.00 12.13
C TYR A 100 9.49 7.38 12.76
N ASN A 101 9.90 8.41 12.04
CA ASN A 101 9.62 9.79 12.38
C ASN A 101 8.77 10.44 11.29
N LYS A 102 7.51 10.70 11.62
CA LYS A 102 6.61 11.40 10.71
C LYS A 102 7.15 12.81 10.44
N ARG A 103 7.24 13.18 9.17
CA ARG A 103 7.60 14.55 8.77
C ARG A 103 6.61 15.54 9.38
N LYS A 104 7.11 16.62 10.00
CA LYS A 104 6.27 17.71 10.50
C LYS A 104 5.60 18.41 9.31
N THR A 105 4.28 18.53 9.36
CA THR A 105 3.46 19.22 8.37
C THR A 105 2.49 20.15 9.05
N ASN A 106 2.02 21.17 8.33
CA ASN A 106 0.90 21.98 8.80
C ASN A 106 -0.37 21.12 8.85
N THR A 107 -1.25 21.45 9.79
CA THR A 107 -2.56 20.82 9.88
C THR A 107 -3.58 21.66 9.10
N ILE A 108 -4.32 21.01 8.21
CA ILE A 108 -5.45 21.59 7.47
C ILE A 108 -6.67 20.71 7.78
N ASN A 109 -7.62 21.21 8.53
CA ASN A 109 -8.70 20.42 9.12
C ASN A 109 -8.13 19.25 9.95
N ASN A 110 -8.47 18.01 9.59
CA ASN A 110 -7.93 16.78 10.19
C ASN A 110 -6.79 16.14 9.38
N ILE A 111 -6.22 16.85 8.39
CA ILE A 111 -5.15 16.37 7.51
C ILE A 111 -3.81 16.94 7.97
N GLY A 112 -2.79 16.11 8.04
CA GLY A 112 -1.43 16.53 8.41
C GLY A 112 -1.20 16.67 9.92
N GLY A 113 -0.10 17.29 10.30
CA GLY A 113 0.33 17.38 11.70
C GLY A 113 0.51 16.02 12.35
N SER A 114 -0.06 15.83 13.53
CA SER A 114 -0.08 14.57 14.28
C SER A 114 -1.24 13.64 13.91
N ASN A 115 -2.17 14.09 13.04
CA ASN A 115 -3.32 13.29 12.66
C ASN A 115 -2.92 12.02 11.90
N HIS A 116 -3.79 11.01 11.92
CA HIS A 116 -3.64 9.80 11.11
C HIS A 116 -3.72 10.12 9.61
N SER A 117 -3.27 9.18 8.80
CA SER A 117 -3.43 9.27 7.35
C SER A 117 -4.90 9.22 6.98
N ILE A 118 -5.29 10.05 6.02
CA ILE A 118 -6.66 10.19 5.54
C ILE A 118 -6.82 9.49 4.20
N VAL A 119 -7.95 8.83 4.01
CA VAL A 119 -8.28 8.10 2.78
C VAL A 119 -9.31 8.89 1.98
N PHE A 120 -8.99 9.19 0.73
CA PHE A 120 -9.90 9.81 -0.23
C PHE A 120 -10.43 8.77 -1.21
N GLY A 121 -11.76 8.68 -1.36
CA GLY A 121 -12.39 7.95 -2.46
C GLY A 121 -12.64 8.88 -3.65
N ASP A 122 -12.24 8.48 -4.84
CA ASP A 122 -12.43 9.26 -6.07
C ASP A 122 -13.55 8.67 -6.93
N LEU A 123 -14.69 9.35 -6.95
CA LEU A 123 -15.82 9.05 -7.84
C LEU A 123 -15.99 10.09 -8.97
N SER A 124 -15.01 10.97 -9.19
CA SER A 124 -15.11 12.04 -10.19
C SER A 124 -15.34 11.56 -11.62
N LYS A 125 -14.96 10.32 -11.93
CA LYS A 125 -15.13 9.69 -13.23
C LYS A 125 -16.49 8.99 -13.42
N LYS A 126 -17.30 8.86 -12.36
CA LYS A 126 -18.65 8.29 -12.47
C LYS A 126 -19.62 9.35 -12.97
N ASN A 127 -20.44 9.01 -13.95
CA ASN A 127 -21.40 9.95 -14.56
C ASN A 127 -22.61 10.25 -13.65
N ASN A 128 -22.93 9.36 -12.72
CA ASN A 128 -24.00 9.54 -11.75
C ASN A 128 -23.60 8.86 -10.44
N ILE A 129 -23.54 9.62 -9.36
CA ILE A 129 -23.16 9.11 -8.05
C ILE A 129 -24.45 8.84 -7.27
N VAL A 130 -24.68 7.58 -6.96
CA VAL A 130 -25.82 7.10 -6.16
C VAL A 130 -25.33 6.45 -4.87
N ALA A 131 -26.19 6.34 -3.86
CA ALA A 131 -25.83 5.81 -2.55
C ALA A 131 -25.16 4.43 -2.58
N THR A 132 -25.56 3.57 -3.52
CA THR A 132 -24.96 2.24 -3.70
C THR A 132 -23.51 2.26 -4.16
N ASN A 133 -23.04 3.34 -4.78
CA ASN A 133 -21.64 3.48 -5.16
C ASN A 133 -20.69 3.66 -3.95
N LEU A 134 -21.25 3.98 -2.79
CA LEU A 134 -20.47 4.15 -1.56
C LEU A 134 -20.21 2.81 -0.85
N PHE A 135 -20.84 1.71 -1.30
CA PHE A 135 -20.64 0.41 -0.66
C PHE A 135 -19.16 -0.04 -0.71
N ASP A 136 -18.54 0.05 -1.88
CA ASP A 136 -17.12 -0.28 -2.06
C ASP A 136 -16.17 0.69 -1.34
N LEU A 137 -16.70 1.82 -0.88
CA LEU A 137 -15.98 2.85 -0.11
C LEU A 137 -16.25 2.77 1.40
N GLY A 138 -16.91 1.70 1.85
CA GLY A 138 -17.13 1.42 3.26
C GLY A 138 -18.42 2.00 3.84
N TYR A 139 -19.42 2.34 3.00
CA TYR A 139 -20.70 2.86 3.46
C TYR A 139 -21.87 2.05 2.89
N SER A 140 -22.81 1.66 3.71
CA SER A 140 -24.03 0.99 3.28
C SER A 140 -25.27 1.77 3.70
N TYR A 141 -26.15 2.07 2.76
CA TYR A 141 -27.42 2.76 3.04
C TYR A 141 -28.59 1.80 3.04
N SER A 142 -29.32 1.73 4.14
CA SER A 142 -30.59 1.01 4.24
C SER A 142 -31.75 1.95 3.98
N LYS A 143 -32.39 1.81 2.81
CA LYS A 143 -33.58 2.61 2.44
C LYS A 143 -34.78 2.36 3.35
N THR A 144 -34.92 1.15 3.88
CA THR A 144 -36.02 0.75 4.76
C THR A 144 -35.93 1.42 6.14
N LEU A 145 -34.70 1.61 6.65
CA LEU A 145 -34.45 2.19 7.95
C LEU A 145 -34.05 3.66 7.86
N ASP A 146 -33.90 4.19 6.66
CA ASP A 146 -33.35 5.52 6.37
C ASP A 146 -32.05 5.77 7.16
N LYS A 147 -31.14 4.79 7.11
CA LYS A 147 -29.93 4.80 7.94
C LYS A 147 -28.70 4.34 7.17
N TRP A 148 -27.57 5.01 7.45
CA TRP A 148 -26.26 4.62 7.01
C TRP A 148 -25.59 3.69 8.04
N THR A 149 -24.86 2.71 7.51
CA THR A 149 -23.88 1.92 8.26
C THR A 149 -22.50 2.28 7.74
N ILE A 150 -21.59 2.62 8.64
CA ILE A 150 -20.19 2.95 8.34
C ILE A 150 -19.36 1.74 8.76
N PHE A 151 -18.57 1.19 7.84
CA PHE A 151 -17.68 0.06 8.12
C PHE A 151 -16.31 0.58 8.58
N ASP A 152 -15.52 -0.25 9.23
CA ASP A 152 -14.20 0.11 9.77
C ASP A 152 -13.21 0.56 8.67
N GLN A 153 -13.40 0.11 7.42
CA GLN A 153 -12.60 0.50 6.25
C GLN A 153 -13.19 1.69 5.49
N ALA A 154 -14.16 2.41 6.05
CA ALA A 154 -14.77 3.54 5.35
C ALA A 154 -13.74 4.64 5.06
N ILE A 155 -13.89 5.27 3.89
CA ILE A 155 -13.07 6.44 3.52
C ILE A 155 -13.43 7.66 4.36
N ASP A 156 -12.46 8.58 4.55
CA ASP A 156 -12.68 9.82 5.31
C ASP A 156 -13.29 10.94 4.46
N TYR A 157 -12.93 10.98 3.17
CA TYR A 157 -13.39 12.01 2.22
C TYR A 157 -13.75 11.42 0.88
N LEU A 158 -14.80 11.98 0.28
CA LEU A 158 -15.24 11.64 -1.06
C LEU A 158 -14.97 12.80 -2.02
N TYR A 159 -14.23 12.53 -3.10
CA TYR A 159 -14.05 13.46 -4.20
C TYR A 159 -14.97 13.13 -5.36
N THR A 160 -15.88 14.04 -5.69
CA THR A 160 -16.90 13.89 -6.74
C THR A 160 -16.60 14.70 -8.00
N GLY A 161 -15.47 15.43 -8.03
CA GLY A 161 -15.18 16.37 -9.09
C GLY A 161 -16.13 17.58 -9.03
N LYS A 162 -16.89 17.79 -10.14
CA LYS A 162 -17.88 18.86 -10.27
C LYS A 162 -19.32 18.38 -10.05
N GLN A 163 -19.51 17.13 -9.66
CA GLN A 163 -20.85 16.56 -9.52
C GLN A 163 -21.40 16.86 -8.12
N GLU A 164 -22.65 17.29 -8.08
CA GLU A 164 -23.39 17.44 -6.83
C GLU A 164 -23.95 16.08 -6.41
N ILE A 165 -23.89 15.80 -5.12
CA ILE A 165 -24.50 14.63 -4.50
C ILE A 165 -25.90 15.01 -4.06
N THR A 166 -26.91 14.23 -4.47
CA THR A 166 -28.33 14.49 -4.17
C THR A 166 -28.82 13.80 -2.90
N PHE A 167 -27.94 13.10 -2.19
CA PHE A 167 -28.26 12.40 -0.94
C PHE A 167 -27.28 12.81 0.17
N ASN A 168 -27.75 12.73 1.42
CA ASN A 168 -26.91 13.03 2.57
C ASN A 168 -25.96 11.87 2.85
N ILE A 169 -24.68 12.20 3.04
CA ILE A 169 -23.63 11.28 3.54
C ILE A 169 -23.46 11.56 5.03
N PRO A 170 -23.27 10.51 5.87
CA PRO A 170 -23.07 10.68 7.31
C PRO A 170 -21.75 11.37 7.66
#